data_fd652876a21bc784108d616a64b1182c
#
_entry.id   fd652876a21bc784108d616a64b1182c
#
_cell.length_a   1.000
_cell.length_b   1.000
_cell.length_c   1.000
_cell.angle_alpha   90.00
_cell.angle_beta   90.00
_cell.angle_gamma   90.00
#
_symmetry.space_group_name_H-M   'P 1'
#
loop_
_entity.id
_entity.type
_entity.pdbx_description
1 polymer ?
#
loop_
_entity_poly.entity_id
_entity_poly.type
_entity_poly.pdbx_seq_one_letter_code
_entity_poly.pdbx_strand_id
1 'polypeptide(L)'
;VLTGVNNAKLTENIFVTINNKNYTVEVVNGKGALLGDKLGAGVYNFSAIWDGNDNYNLTADSGKFKINKINSTVSVGADDIRVGENVTVTVSLASDTTGNVTISVDNQVYNVAIENGSVVKTISDFKAGIYDVFVKYIGDDNYNSAQNTTKFTVLKISDYNMDVAVPEAKEGVNS
;
A
#
# COMPACT_ATOMS: atom_id res chain seq x y z
N VAL A 1 21.44 21.27 19.97
CA VAL A 1 21.83 22.63 20.39
C VAL A 1 23.20 22.56 20.99
N LEU A 2 24.15 23.35 20.49
CA LEU A 2 25.50 23.47 21.01
C LEU A 2 25.59 24.77 21.86
N THR A 3 25.73 24.62 23.16
CA THR A 3 25.82 25.76 24.09
C THR A 3 27.08 25.64 24.94
N GLY A 4 27.81 26.73 25.05
CA GLY A 4 28.95 26.86 25.96
C GLY A 4 28.54 27.31 27.36
N VAL A 5 29.54 27.59 28.20
CA VAL A 5 29.36 28.15 29.55
C VAL A 5 28.61 29.50 29.47
N ASN A 6 27.74 29.78 30.44
CA ASN A 6 26.89 30.96 30.47
C ASN A 6 25.97 31.12 29.26
N ASN A 7 25.50 30.01 28.68
CA ASN A 7 24.64 30.00 27.49
C ASN A 7 25.26 30.66 26.26
N ALA A 8 26.59 30.72 26.14
CA ALA A 8 27.26 31.17 24.92
C ALA A 8 26.80 30.31 23.73
N LYS A 9 26.30 30.97 22.71
CA LYS A 9 25.84 30.31 21.47
C LYS A 9 26.97 30.30 20.47
N LEU A 10 27.44 29.11 20.16
CA LEU A 10 28.56 28.92 19.24
C LEU A 10 28.05 28.85 17.78
N THR A 11 28.90 29.29 16.86
CA THR A 11 28.70 29.12 15.42
C THR A 11 29.87 28.28 14.90
N GLU A 12 29.63 27.01 14.71
CA GLU A 12 30.63 25.98 14.42
C GLU A 12 30.01 24.82 13.62
N ASN A 13 30.86 23.96 13.08
CA ASN A 13 30.41 22.72 12.47
C ASN A 13 30.41 21.58 13.49
N ILE A 14 29.36 20.74 13.43
CA ILE A 14 29.33 19.48 14.16
C ILE A 14 29.23 18.32 13.17
N PHE A 15 29.71 17.15 13.58
CA PHE A 15 29.59 15.91 12.81
C PHE A 15 28.44 15.07 13.38
N VAL A 16 27.55 14.67 12.51
CA VAL A 16 26.38 13.83 12.86
C VAL A 16 26.43 12.54 12.07
N THR A 17 26.35 11.41 12.75
CA THR A 17 26.27 10.08 12.12
C THR A 17 24.87 9.52 12.31
N ILE A 18 24.23 9.13 11.23
CA ILE A 18 22.93 8.43 11.23
C ILE A 18 23.06 7.21 10.32
N ASN A 19 22.71 6.02 10.82
CA ASN A 19 22.74 4.78 10.04
C ASN A 19 24.08 4.58 9.29
N ASN A 20 25.20 4.79 9.99
CA ASN A 20 26.59 4.73 9.48
C ASN A 20 26.93 5.75 8.38
N LYS A 21 26.07 6.74 8.13
CA LYS A 21 26.33 7.84 7.21
C LYS A 21 26.66 9.11 7.99
N ASN A 22 27.74 9.77 7.59
CA ASN A 22 28.26 10.97 8.24
C ASN A 22 27.79 12.23 7.53
N TYR A 23 27.41 13.23 8.30
CA TYR A 23 26.98 14.54 7.85
C TYR A 23 27.71 15.62 8.62
N THR A 24 28.07 16.70 7.93
CA THR A 24 28.52 17.93 8.58
C THR A 24 27.32 18.87 8.68
N VAL A 25 27.09 19.37 9.88
CA VAL A 25 25.94 20.27 10.16
C VAL A 25 26.52 21.59 10.66
N GLU A 26 26.24 22.67 9.95
CA GLU A 26 26.54 24.01 10.41
C GLU A 26 25.63 24.39 11.58
N VAL A 27 26.17 24.81 12.66
CA VAL A 27 25.47 25.31 13.84
C VAL A 27 25.69 26.83 13.88
N VAL A 28 24.59 27.58 13.85
CA VAL A 28 24.55 29.02 13.93
C VAL A 28 23.84 29.44 15.20
N ASN A 29 24.48 30.28 16.02
CA ASN A 29 23.91 30.69 17.31
C ASN A 29 23.45 29.49 18.18
N GLY A 30 24.24 28.42 18.20
CA GLY A 30 24.01 27.22 19.00
C GLY A 30 22.93 26.27 18.43
N LYS A 31 22.41 26.51 17.24
CA LYS A 31 21.40 25.68 16.59
C LYS A 31 21.83 25.25 15.21
N GLY A 32 21.64 23.96 14.90
CA GLY A 32 21.82 23.38 13.58
C GLY A 32 20.66 22.46 13.25
N ALA A 33 20.38 22.25 11.98
CA ALA A 33 19.40 21.30 11.49
C ALA A 33 20.01 20.46 10.37
N LEU A 34 19.71 19.18 10.38
CA LEU A 34 20.07 18.24 9.32
C LEU A 34 18.78 17.81 8.59
N LEU A 35 18.73 18.08 7.29
CA LEU A 35 17.80 17.41 6.39
C LEU A 35 18.51 16.15 5.91
N GLY A 36 18.15 15.01 6.52
CA GLY A 36 18.70 13.71 6.17
C GLY A 36 18.13 13.15 4.87
N ASP A 37 18.71 12.06 4.39
CA ASP A 37 18.18 11.29 3.29
C ASP A 37 16.79 10.74 3.64
N LYS A 38 16.03 10.35 2.60
CA LYS A 38 14.76 9.64 2.78
C LYS A 38 15.04 8.27 3.42
N LEU A 39 14.68 8.12 4.69
CA LEU A 39 14.80 6.88 5.44
C LEU A 39 13.46 6.14 5.45
N GLY A 40 13.48 4.80 5.39
CA GLY A 40 12.31 3.96 5.58
C GLY A 40 11.82 3.95 7.04
N ALA A 41 10.72 3.26 7.30
CA ALA A 41 10.24 3.06 8.66
C ALA A 41 11.24 2.20 9.45
N GLY A 42 11.48 2.57 10.71
CA GLY A 42 12.47 1.89 11.55
C GLY A 42 12.90 2.71 12.76
N VAL A 43 13.80 2.14 13.53
CA VAL A 43 14.47 2.82 14.66
C VAL A 43 15.93 3.07 14.28
N TYR A 44 16.33 4.32 14.36
CA TYR A 44 17.66 4.77 13.96
C TYR A 44 18.41 5.34 15.15
N ASN A 45 19.68 4.95 15.28
CA ASN A 45 20.60 5.60 16.20
C ASN A 45 21.23 6.81 15.52
N PHE A 46 21.49 7.85 16.27
CA PHE A 46 22.34 8.94 15.84
C PHE A 46 23.41 9.23 16.90
N SER A 47 24.53 9.76 16.46
CA SER A 47 25.53 10.41 17.29
C SER A 47 25.89 11.75 16.69
N ALA A 48 26.17 12.73 17.55
CA ALA A 48 26.62 14.06 17.18
C ALA A 48 27.88 14.35 17.95
N ILE A 49 28.91 14.83 17.26
CA ILE A 49 30.22 15.14 17.83
C ILE A 49 30.63 16.56 17.41
N TRP A 50 31.11 17.33 18.35
CA TRP A 50 31.80 18.55 18.12
C TRP A 50 33.23 18.42 18.70
N ASP A 51 34.24 18.63 17.87
CA ASP A 51 35.65 18.41 18.25
C ASP A 51 36.21 19.45 19.23
N GLY A 52 35.41 20.48 19.52
CA GLY A 52 35.84 21.60 20.37
C GLY A 52 36.59 22.67 19.58
N ASN A 53 37.17 23.61 20.31
CA ASN A 53 38.02 24.67 19.79
C ASN A 53 39.03 25.11 20.88
N ASP A 54 39.77 26.21 20.68
CA ASP A 54 40.76 26.70 21.62
C ASP A 54 40.21 26.97 23.03
N ASN A 55 38.89 27.23 23.16
CA ASN A 55 38.27 27.59 24.42
C ASN A 55 37.39 26.50 25.02
N TYR A 56 37.05 25.47 24.26
CA TYR A 56 36.09 24.42 24.65
C TYR A 56 36.57 23.05 24.23
N ASN A 57 36.44 22.08 25.11
CA ASN A 57 36.76 20.69 24.85
C ASN A 57 35.73 20.03 23.90
N LEU A 58 36.15 18.92 23.28
CA LEU A 58 35.28 18.02 22.55
C LEU A 58 34.02 17.69 23.37
N THR A 59 32.87 17.66 22.71
CA THR A 59 31.62 17.16 23.30
C THR A 59 30.89 16.28 22.31
N ALA A 60 30.16 15.29 22.80
CA ALA A 60 29.38 14.37 22.02
C ALA A 60 28.04 14.08 22.68
N ASP A 61 27.04 13.78 21.86
CA ASP A 61 25.71 13.32 22.29
C ASP A 61 25.21 12.25 21.33
N SER A 62 24.31 11.39 21.80
CA SER A 62 23.74 10.34 20.99
C SER A 62 22.32 10.03 21.42
N GLY A 63 21.55 9.45 20.53
CA GLY A 63 20.17 9.09 20.82
C GLY A 63 19.55 8.18 19.75
N LYS A 64 18.25 8.05 19.84
CA LYS A 64 17.45 7.26 18.91
C LYS A 64 16.24 8.06 18.46
N PHE A 65 15.83 7.84 17.23
CA PHE A 65 14.53 8.30 16.74
C PHE A 65 13.82 7.16 15.97
N LYS A 66 12.51 7.26 15.85
CA LYS A 66 11.70 6.27 15.15
C LYS A 66 10.97 6.92 14.00
N ILE A 67 11.02 6.27 12.84
CA ILE A 67 10.14 6.55 11.71
C ILE A 67 9.05 5.48 11.71
N ASN A 68 7.80 5.90 11.81
CA ASN A 68 6.67 4.97 11.81
C ASN A 68 6.29 4.59 10.38
N LYS A 69 5.73 3.39 10.22
CA LYS A 69 5.12 2.98 8.94
C LYS A 69 3.93 3.89 8.61
N ILE A 70 3.70 4.07 7.32
CA ILE A 70 2.57 4.80 6.76
C ILE A 70 1.33 3.90 6.78
N ASN A 71 0.17 4.43 7.09
CA ASN A 71 -1.07 3.67 6.96
C ASN A 71 -1.42 3.51 5.48
N SER A 72 -1.66 2.26 5.07
CA SER A 72 -2.06 1.95 3.69
C SER A 72 -3.52 2.28 3.44
N THR A 73 -3.82 2.66 2.22
CA THR A 73 -5.18 2.70 1.68
C THR A 73 -5.25 1.72 0.52
N VAL A 74 -6.24 0.83 0.55
CA VAL A 74 -6.53 -0.13 -0.52
C VAL A 74 -7.84 0.29 -1.17
N SER A 75 -7.82 0.58 -2.47
CA SER A 75 -9.02 0.73 -3.29
C SER A 75 -9.24 -0.54 -4.09
N VAL A 76 -10.48 -1.00 -4.21
CA VAL A 76 -10.84 -2.18 -4.96
C VAL A 76 -12.07 -1.89 -5.83
N GLY A 77 -12.02 -2.35 -7.08
CA GLY A 77 -13.11 -2.26 -8.05
C GLY A 77 -13.34 -3.59 -8.75
N ALA A 78 -14.61 -3.86 -9.09
CA ALA A 78 -15.03 -4.96 -9.93
C ALA A 78 -16.36 -4.55 -10.61
N ASP A 79 -16.43 -4.71 -11.93
CA ASP A 79 -17.63 -4.36 -12.67
C ASP A 79 -18.61 -5.53 -12.74
N ASP A 80 -19.91 -5.24 -12.88
CA ASP A 80 -20.94 -6.25 -13.12
C ASP A 80 -20.72 -6.91 -14.49
N ILE A 81 -20.98 -8.22 -14.55
CA ILE A 81 -20.79 -9.03 -15.74
C ILE A 81 -22.04 -9.86 -16.04
N ARG A 82 -22.06 -10.56 -17.18
CA ARG A 82 -23.07 -11.58 -17.52
C ARG A 82 -22.48 -12.98 -17.32
N VAL A 83 -23.36 -13.96 -17.16
CA VAL A 83 -22.95 -15.38 -17.13
C VAL A 83 -22.12 -15.70 -18.37
N GLY A 84 -20.97 -16.33 -18.17
CA GLY A 84 -20.01 -16.68 -19.23
C GLY A 84 -18.94 -15.60 -19.52
N GLU A 85 -19.06 -14.42 -18.92
CA GLU A 85 -18.03 -13.39 -18.98
C GLU A 85 -17.06 -13.50 -17.80
N ASN A 86 -15.91 -12.87 -17.94
CA ASN A 86 -14.89 -12.79 -16.88
C ASN A 86 -15.00 -11.47 -16.11
N VAL A 87 -14.92 -11.53 -14.79
CA VAL A 87 -14.78 -10.32 -13.97
C VAL A 87 -13.31 -9.93 -13.89
N THR A 88 -13.05 -8.64 -13.98
CA THR A 88 -11.72 -8.07 -13.71
C THR A 88 -11.76 -7.32 -12.40
N VAL A 89 -11.02 -7.82 -11.41
CA VAL A 89 -10.82 -7.16 -10.13
C VAL A 89 -9.58 -6.27 -10.23
N THR A 90 -9.76 -4.99 -9.95
CA THR A 90 -8.67 -3.99 -9.91
C THR A 90 -8.43 -3.56 -8.47
N VAL A 91 -7.17 -3.50 -8.07
CA VAL A 91 -6.76 -3.02 -6.74
C VAL A 91 -5.73 -1.92 -6.90
N SER A 92 -5.87 -0.85 -6.15
CA SER A 92 -4.92 0.27 -6.16
C SER A 92 -4.44 0.59 -4.75
N LEU A 93 -3.14 0.80 -4.63
CA LEU A 93 -2.41 1.19 -3.43
C LEU A 93 -1.47 2.37 -3.76
N ALA A 94 -0.66 2.82 -2.80
CA ALA A 94 0.43 3.75 -3.08
C ALA A 94 1.43 3.15 -4.08
N SER A 95 1.99 3.96 -4.97
CA SER A 95 2.83 3.49 -6.09
C SER A 95 4.15 2.84 -5.65
N ASP A 96 4.59 3.11 -4.43
CA ASP A 96 5.82 2.58 -3.83
C ASP A 96 5.57 1.42 -2.85
N THR A 97 4.32 0.90 -2.77
CA THR A 97 4.02 -0.32 -2.02
C THR A 97 4.57 -1.55 -2.73
N THR A 98 5.03 -2.51 -1.94
CA THR A 98 5.64 -3.75 -2.41
C THR A 98 4.95 -4.99 -1.84
N GLY A 99 5.30 -6.16 -2.34
CA GLY A 99 4.75 -7.43 -1.90
C GLY A 99 3.52 -7.86 -2.68
N ASN A 100 2.55 -8.48 -2.01
CA ASN A 100 1.36 -9.07 -2.63
C ASN A 100 0.09 -8.60 -1.95
N VAL A 101 -1.01 -8.64 -2.69
CA VAL A 101 -2.37 -8.61 -2.13
C VAL A 101 -3.01 -9.99 -2.24
N THR A 102 -3.84 -10.30 -1.26
CA THR A 102 -4.73 -11.47 -1.31
C THR A 102 -6.12 -11.00 -1.74
N ILE A 103 -6.65 -11.58 -2.81
CA ILE A 103 -8.02 -11.34 -3.32
C ILE A 103 -8.83 -12.60 -3.05
N SER A 104 -9.94 -12.48 -2.34
CA SER A 104 -10.85 -13.58 -2.04
C SER A 104 -12.23 -13.31 -2.64
N VAL A 105 -12.73 -14.24 -3.45
CA VAL A 105 -14.06 -14.19 -4.10
C VAL A 105 -14.59 -15.62 -4.15
N ASP A 106 -15.85 -15.84 -3.69
CA ASP A 106 -16.56 -17.13 -3.80
C ASP A 106 -15.70 -18.35 -3.40
N ASN A 107 -15.11 -18.32 -2.21
CA ASN A 107 -14.19 -19.36 -1.68
C ASN A 107 -12.88 -19.56 -2.49
N GLN A 108 -12.64 -18.78 -3.54
CA GLN A 108 -11.39 -18.75 -4.27
C GLN A 108 -10.47 -17.67 -3.69
N VAL A 109 -9.19 -17.99 -3.55
CA VAL A 109 -8.19 -17.10 -2.97
C VAL A 109 -7.02 -16.95 -3.94
N TYR A 110 -6.70 -15.71 -4.28
CA TYR A 110 -5.59 -15.37 -5.18
C TYR A 110 -4.57 -14.51 -4.45
N ASN A 111 -3.30 -14.88 -4.59
CA ASN A 111 -2.18 -14.07 -4.10
C ASN A 111 -1.46 -13.46 -5.30
N VAL A 112 -1.55 -12.14 -5.44
CA VAL A 112 -1.10 -11.42 -6.65
C VAL A 112 -0.10 -10.36 -6.27
N ALA A 113 1.03 -10.32 -7.00
CA ALA A 113 2.08 -9.33 -6.79
C ALA A 113 1.60 -7.90 -7.15
N ILE A 114 2.06 -6.94 -6.37
CA ILE A 114 1.81 -5.51 -6.61
C ILE A 114 2.85 -5.00 -7.61
N GLU A 115 2.37 -4.32 -8.66
CA GLU A 115 3.21 -3.66 -9.65
C GLU A 115 2.88 -2.17 -9.70
N ASN A 116 3.82 -1.32 -9.27
CA ASN A 116 3.63 0.13 -9.21
C ASN A 116 2.34 0.57 -8.46
N GLY A 117 2.04 -0.10 -7.33
CA GLY A 117 0.84 0.15 -6.54
C GLY A 117 -0.46 -0.35 -7.16
N SER A 118 -0.40 -1.18 -8.20
CA SER A 118 -1.57 -1.70 -8.90
C SER A 118 -1.57 -3.22 -8.95
N VAL A 119 -2.76 -3.80 -8.91
CA VAL A 119 -3.00 -5.22 -9.15
C VAL A 119 -4.24 -5.37 -10.01
N VAL A 120 -4.17 -6.23 -11.03
CA VAL A 120 -5.29 -6.61 -11.88
C VAL A 120 -5.40 -8.12 -11.91
N LYS A 121 -6.60 -8.65 -11.62
CA LYS A 121 -6.88 -10.08 -11.65
C LYS A 121 -8.17 -10.36 -12.38
N THR A 122 -8.10 -11.15 -13.43
CA THR A 122 -9.27 -11.67 -14.17
C THR A 122 -9.65 -13.04 -13.60
N ILE A 123 -10.95 -13.24 -13.36
CA ILE A 123 -11.51 -14.44 -12.76
C ILE A 123 -12.75 -14.87 -13.59
N SER A 124 -12.91 -16.16 -13.83
CA SER A 124 -13.98 -16.75 -14.64
C SER A 124 -14.90 -17.66 -13.82
N ASP A 125 -15.88 -18.26 -14.53
CA ASP A 125 -16.72 -19.37 -14.07
C ASP A 125 -17.73 -19.03 -12.96
N PHE A 126 -18.25 -17.79 -12.98
CA PHE A 126 -19.31 -17.38 -12.08
C PHE A 126 -20.70 -17.72 -12.62
N LYS A 127 -21.56 -18.22 -11.73
CA LYS A 127 -23.01 -18.34 -11.96
C LYS A 127 -23.69 -16.99 -11.70
N ALA A 128 -24.94 -16.83 -12.17
CA ALA A 128 -25.70 -15.63 -11.85
C ALA A 128 -25.87 -15.49 -10.32
N GLY A 129 -25.56 -14.29 -9.81
CA GLY A 129 -25.58 -14.01 -8.37
C GLY A 129 -24.84 -12.72 -8.03
N ILE A 130 -24.76 -12.42 -6.73
CA ILE A 130 -23.99 -11.30 -6.19
C ILE A 130 -22.81 -11.90 -5.45
N TYR A 131 -21.62 -11.34 -5.69
CA TYR A 131 -20.36 -11.81 -5.12
C TYR A 131 -19.64 -10.71 -4.37
N ASP A 132 -19.20 -11.04 -3.15
CA ASP A 132 -18.32 -10.18 -2.38
C ASP A 132 -16.86 -10.40 -2.80
N VAL A 133 -16.14 -9.32 -3.01
CA VAL A 133 -14.70 -9.31 -3.25
C VAL A 133 -14.02 -8.75 -2.01
N PHE A 134 -13.23 -9.54 -1.32
CA PHE A 134 -12.42 -9.12 -0.19
C PHE A 134 -10.95 -9.03 -0.61
N VAL A 135 -10.32 -7.90 -0.33
CA VAL A 135 -8.91 -7.66 -0.64
C VAL A 135 -8.16 -7.33 0.63
N LYS A 136 -7.02 -8.01 0.84
CA LYS A 136 -6.12 -7.79 1.97
C LYS A 136 -4.69 -7.55 1.48
N TYR A 137 -4.11 -6.45 1.93
CA TYR A 137 -2.69 -6.16 1.87
C TYR A 137 -2.07 -6.35 3.26
N ILE A 138 -1.01 -7.13 3.37
CA ILE A 138 -0.37 -7.44 4.67
C ILE A 138 0.60 -6.37 5.15
N GLY A 139 0.89 -5.38 4.29
CA GLY A 139 1.91 -4.37 4.52
C GLY A 139 3.28 -4.79 4.02
N ASP A 140 4.22 -3.85 4.06
CA ASP A 140 5.64 -4.05 3.77
C ASP A 140 6.52 -3.35 4.82
N ASP A 141 7.78 -3.06 4.50
CA ASP A 141 8.69 -2.40 5.44
C ASP A 141 8.24 -0.99 5.80
N ASN A 142 7.59 -0.26 4.87
CA ASN A 142 7.20 1.14 5.02
C ASN A 142 5.71 1.35 5.25
N TYR A 143 4.88 0.36 4.97
CA TYR A 143 3.43 0.45 5.01
C TYR A 143 2.79 -0.55 5.97
N ASN A 144 1.78 -0.11 6.70
CA ASN A 144 0.94 -0.98 7.52
C ASN A 144 0.01 -1.82 6.64
N SER A 145 -0.52 -2.90 7.18
CA SER A 145 -1.57 -3.70 6.53
C SER A 145 -2.85 -2.89 6.33
N ALA A 146 -3.60 -3.22 5.28
CA ALA A 146 -4.91 -2.65 5.00
C ALA A 146 -5.80 -3.68 4.28
N GLN A 147 -7.11 -3.45 4.31
CA GLN A 147 -8.09 -4.29 3.63
C GLN A 147 -9.26 -3.45 3.12
N ASN A 148 -9.94 -3.95 2.11
CA ASN A 148 -11.14 -3.34 1.58
C ASN A 148 -12.03 -4.41 0.92
N THR A 149 -13.29 -4.07 0.69
CA THR A 149 -14.28 -4.95 0.04
C THR A 149 -15.04 -4.21 -1.04
N THR A 150 -15.47 -4.94 -2.06
CA THR A 150 -16.45 -4.49 -3.05
C THR A 150 -17.38 -5.64 -3.41
N LYS A 151 -18.34 -5.39 -4.26
CA LYS A 151 -19.27 -6.41 -4.79
C LYS A 151 -19.38 -6.24 -6.29
N PHE A 152 -19.71 -7.33 -6.97
CA PHE A 152 -20.16 -7.29 -8.35
C PHE A 152 -21.35 -8.25 -8.54
N THR A 153 -22.14 -8.02 -9.56
CA THR A 153 -23.30 -8.84 -9.92
C THR A 153 -23.03 -9.59 -11.21
N VAL A 154 -23.36 -10.87 -11.22
CA VAL A 154 -23.39 -11.68 -12.44
C VAL A 154 -24.83 -11.79 -12.90
N LEU A 155 -25.16 -11.15 -14.00
CA LEU A 155 -26.48 -11.09 -14.57
C LEU A 155 -26.79 -12.36 -15.36
N LYS A 156 -28.05 -12.81 -15.31
CA LYS A 156 -28.55 -13.91 -16.17
C LYS A 156 -28.54 -13.47 -17.62
N ILE A 157 -28.34 -14.43 -18.52
CA ILE A 157 -28.54 -14.25 -19.95
C ILE A 157 -30.05 -14.35 -20.22
N SER A 158 -30.61 -13.41 -20.97
CA SER A 158 -32.06 -13.33 -21.26
C SER A 158 -32.44 -13.85 -22.66
N ASP A 159 -31.48 -14.46 -23.38
CA ASP A 159 -31.61 -14.75 -24.82
C ASP A 159 -32.19 -16.16 -25.13
N TYR A 160 -33.07 -16.67 -24.28
CA TYR A 160 -33.79 -17.88 -24.62
C TYR A 160 -35.08 -17.54 -25.38
N ASN A 161 -35.09 -17.83 -26.69
CA ASN A 161 -36.36 -17.93 -27.45
C ASN A 161 -36.94 -19.33 -27.26
N MET A 162 -38.17 -19.41 -26.78
CA MET A 162 -38.91 -20.67 -26.73
C MET A 162 -39.77 -20.71 -27.99
N ASP A 163 -39.43 -21.57 -28.94
CA ASP A 163 -40.25 -21.86 -30.10
C ASP A 163 -41.08 -23.11 -29.82
N VAL A 164 -42.37 -22.94 -29.66
CA VAL A 164 -43.31 -24.05 -29.41
C VAL A 164 -44.02 -24.38 -30.71
N ALA A 165 -43.54 -25.43 -31.40
CA ALA A 165 -44.27 -25.99 -32.54
C ALA A 165 -45.45 -26.79 -32.03
N VAL A 166 -46.69 -26.34 -32.34
CA VAL A 166 -47.90 -27.10 -32.11
C VAL A 166 -48.20 -27.89 -33.40
N PRO A 167 -48.15 -29.23 -33.40
CA PRO A 167 -48.56 -29.99 -34.58
C PRO A 167 -50.04 -29.80 -34.87
N GLU A 168 -50.40 -29.56 -36.14
CA GLU A 168 -51.83 -29.52 -36.56
C GLU A 168 -52.48 -30.81 -36.21
N ALA A 169 -53.55 -30.75 -35.40
CA ALA A 169 -54.40 -31.84 -35.15
C ALA A 169 -55.29 -32.06 -36.44
N LYS A 170 -55.08 -33.15 -37.14
CA LYS A 170 -56.00 -33.57 -38.19
C LYS A 170 -57.28 -34.12 -37.54
N GLU A 171 -58.40 -33.52 -37.89
CA GLU A 171 -59.70 -34.02 -37.53
C GLU A 171 -59.92 -35.47 -38.11
N GLY A 172 -60.18 -36.41 -37.24
CA GLY A 172 -60.44 -37.80 -37.65
C GLY A 172 -61.68 -37.91 -38.49
N VAL A 173 -61.54 -38.35 -39.73
CA VAL A 173 -62.66 -38.74 -40.59
C VAL A 173 -63.21 -40.04 -40.03
N ASN A 174 -64.39 -39.97 -39.35
CA ASN A 174 -65.16 -41.14 -39.03
C ASN A 174 -65.80 -41.67 -40.32
N SER A 175 -65.44 -42.88 -40.70
CA SER A 175 -66.16 -43.72 -41.68
C SER A 175 -66.98 -44.75 -40.97
#